data_41770f58e6124eda526d33749811fd5f
#
_entry.id   41770f58e6124eda526d33749811fd5f
#
_cell.length_a   1.000
_cell.length_b   1.000
_cell.length_c   1.000
_cell.angle_alpha   90.00
_cell.angle_beta   90.00
_cell.angle_gamma   90.00
#
_symmetry.space_group_name_H-M   'P 1'
#
loop_
_entity.id
_entity.type
_entity.pdbx_description
1 polymer ?
#
loop_
_entity_poly.entity_id
_entity_poly.type
_entity_poly.pdbx_seq_one_letter_code
_entity_poly.pdbx_strand_id
1 'polypeptide(L)'
;MAKESFDKEIQFLRLLVLTSGAYSRQQFADRLGISVHTFDKTIRRLKDIVASVHRQLPQEQGREFAETLRFSYYDSADPMLLFLYRAKSLKESESVRLALLLEAMRDEPLAVTELLDACCGGMPADGPLPDEKTIRADVKYLEDVGAIRREPGGRPYRYRVRDELVKELTFDELLDLYDFVDVMANTQVPSVQGYLLRDSLKRALKRREPELETAATEPFLYKYHYYPRLLDEAHLYALLQAIRERRYVRFLYFSPKTRKSYGSRNTNPLFERDTSGKEERVLPLKVVYDHQYGRWYLLGHDSRGALKKYRLEGLTQIAEAEAVPETPYAAKREELEERLRFSWLIDTGERVTVRARFYKPEGGGPDFVKERVLLQGQWGRIAEEDDGSFVYEIEVNGTTEIKPWLRSFGSSCEVLEPDHLRREMIEEWKEIRGYYEPVRENL
;
A
#
# COMPACT_ATOMS: atom_id res chain seq x y z
N MET A 1 -19.69 18.01 -6.97
CA MET A 1 -18.41 18.77 -7.06
C MET A 1 -17.52 18.65 -5.82
N ALA A 2 -18.01 18.74 -4.58
CA ALA A 2 -17.17 18.62 -3.38
C ALA A 2 -16.56 17.19 -3.17
N LYS A 3 -17.30 16.14 -3.50
CA LYS A 3 -16.88 14.74 -3.34
C LYS A 3 -15.73 14.34 -4.29
N GLU A 4 -15.74 14.80 -5.54
CA GLU A 4 -14.66 14.58 -6.51
C GLU A 4 -13.35 15.32 -6.17
N SER A 5 -13.47 16.51 -5.60
CA SER A 5 -12.28 17.28 -5.18
C SER A 5 -11.53 16.59 -4.05
N PHE A 6 -12.26 16.00 -3.14
CA PHE A 6 -11.74 15.31 -1.97
C PHE A 6 -10.96 14.04 -2.31
N ASP A 7 -11.49 13.20 -3.18
CA ASP A 7 -10.81 11.97 -3.61
C ASP A 7 -9.49 12.29 -4.33
N LYS A 8 -9.46 13.37 -5.11
CA LYS A 8 -8.24 13.84 -5.79
C LYS A 8 -7.19 14.37 -4.81
N GLU A 9 -7.59 15.04 -3.75
CA GLU A 9 -6.67 15.56 -2.73
C GLU A 9 -6.04 14.43 -1.90
N ILE A 10 -6.79 13.39 -1.57
CA ILE A 10 -6.23 12.19 -0.91
C ILE A 10 -5.30 11.43 -1.85
N GLN A 11 -5.69 11.24 -3.11
CA GLN A 11 -4.82 10.62 -4.10
C GLN A 11 -3.52 11.41 -4.29
N PHE A 12 -3.59 12.72 -4.25
CA PHE A 12 -2.43 13.59 -4.29
C PHE A 12 -1.48 13.34 -3.10
N LEU A 13 -2.01 13.36 -1.88
CA LEU A 13 -1.22 13.13 -0.68
C LEU A 13 -0.58 11.73 -0.70
N ARG A 14 -1.37 10.72 -1.04
CA ARG A 14 -0.88 9.35 -1.20
C ARG A 14 0.24 9.25 -2.23
N LEU A 15 0.06 9.81 -3.40
CA LEU A 15 1.06 9.77 -4.45
C LEU A 15 2.34 10.52 -4.04
N LEU A 16 2.23 11.66 -3.36
CA LEU A 16 3.36 12.43 -2.88
C LEU A 16 4.18 11.62 -1.86
N VAL A 17 3.52 11.01 -0.89
CA VAL A 17 4.14 10.17 0.15
C VAL A 17 4.78 8.92 -0.47
N LEU A 18 4.04 8.21 -1.34
CA LEU A 18 4.49 6.97 -1.97
C LEU A 18 5.70 7.15 -2.89
N THR A 19 5.83 8.32 -3.50
CA THR A 19 6.89 8.58 -4.48
C THR A 19 8.04 9.38 -3.90
N SER A 20 7.95 9.82 -2.65
CA SER A 20 8.95 10.65 -1.97
C SER A 20 9.42 11.83 -2.83
N GLY A 21 8.49 12.43 -3.59
CA GLY A 21 8.78 13.54 -4.49
C GLY A 21 9.62 13.19 -5.73
N ALA A 22 9.71 11.90 -6.09
CA ALA A 22 10.52 11.45 -7.24
C ALA A 22 9.99 11.92 -8.62
N TYR A 23 8.80 12.49 -8.67
CA TYR A 23 8.18 12.99 -9.90
C TYR A 23 8.33 14.50 -10.05
N SER A 24 8.46 14.95 -11.30
CA SER A 24 8.35 16.37 -11.62
C SER A 24 6.90 16.88 -11.41
N ARG A 25 6.74 18.18 -11.28
CA ARG A 25 5.42 18.84 -11.14
C ARG A 25 4.44 18.44 -12.24
N GLN A 26 4.91 18.35 -13.47
CA GLN A 26 4.11 17.94 -14.62
C GLN A 26 3.66 16.47 -14.51
N GLN A 27 4.57 15.58 -14.14
CA GLN A 27 4.27 14.15 -13.96
C GLN A 27 3.22 13.90 -12.87
N PHE A 28 3.27 14.68 -11.79
CA PHE A 28 2.25 14.61 -10.75
C PHE A 28 0.89 15.08 -11.28
N ALA A 29 0.88 16.23 -11.97
CA ALA A 29 -0.33 16.82 -12.52
C ALA A 29 -1.01 15.85 -13.50
N ASP A 30 -0.24 15.29 -14.41
CA ASP A 30 -0.71 14.32 -15.42
C ASP A 30 -1.29 13.05 -14.77
N ARG A 31 -0.61 12.53 -13.73
CA ARG A 31 -1.05 11.32 -13.02
C ARG A 31 -2.36 11.50 -12.26
N LEU A 32 -2.58 12.68 -11.73
CA LEU A 32 -3.77 13.02 -10.93
C LEU A 32 -4.90 13.59 -11.79
N GLY A 33 -4.65 13.80 -13.08
CA GLY A 33 -5.62 14.45 -13.97
C GLY A 33 -5.95 15.88 -13.52
N ILE A 34 -4.95 16.62 -12.96
CA ILE A 34 -5.09 18.00 -12.50
C ILE A 34 -4.13 18.93 -13.26
N SER A 35 -4.39 20.23 -13.22
CA SER A 35 -3.44 21.20 -13.77
C SER A 35 -2.22 21.37 -12.87
N VAL A 36 -1.08 21.78 -13.44
CA VAL A 36 0.13 22.14 -12.67
C VAL A 36 -0.17 23.26 -11.67
N HIS A 37 -1.04 24.21 -12.03
CA HIS A 37 -1.49 25.25 -11.10
C HIS A 37 -2.25 24.67 -9.89
N THR A 38 -3.12 23.69 -10.12
CA THR A 38 -3.82 22.98 -9.03
C THR A 38 -2.82 22.20 -8.18
N PHE A 39 -1.83 21.56 -8.79
CA PHE A 39 -0.73 20.90 -8.09
C PHE A 39 0.00 21.85 -7.15
N ASP A 40 0.48 22.99 -7.67
CA ASP A 40 1.22 23.99 -6.88
C ASP A 40 0.38 24.56 -5.73
N LYS A 41 -0.90 24.83 -5.99
CA LYS A 41 -1.84 25.27 -4.95
C LYS A 41 -2.01 24.22 -3.85
N THR A 42 -2.11 22.96 -4.21
CA THR A 42 -2.28 21.85 -3.27
C THR A 42 -1.01 21.63 -2.44
N ILE A 43 0.18 21.67 -3.07
CA ILE A 43 1.47 21.60 -2.36
C ILE A 43 1.63 22.74 -1.36
N ARG A 44 1.32 23.99 -1.77
CA ARG A 44 1.40 25.14 -0.87
C ARG A 44 0.51 24.96 0.34
N ARG A 45 -0.73 24.52 0.10
CA ARG A 45 -1.70 24.24 1.15
C ARG A 45 -1.25 23.13 2.10
N LEU A 46 -0.64 22.05 1.58
CA LEU A 46 -0.05 20.99 2.41
C LEU A 46 1.09 21.54 3.27
N LYS A 47 1.97 22.37 2.70
CA LYS A 47 3.05 23.01 3.45
C LYS A 47 2.52 23.89 4.59
N ASP A 48 1.47 24.66 4.34
CA ASP A 48 0.84 25.50 5.36
C ASP A 48 0.24 24.65 6.49
N ILE A 49 -0.38 23.49 6.15
CA ILE A 49 -0.94 22.57 7.13
C ILE A 49 0.16 21.95 7.99
N VAL A 50 1.20 21.42 7.35
CA VAL A 50 2.32 20.79 8.06
C VAL A 50 3.05 21.81 8.92
N ALA A 51 3.28 23.03 8.44
CA ALA A 51 3.88 24.11 9.21
C ALA A 51 3.03 24.53 10.42
N SER A 52 1.70 24.40 10.35
CA SER A 52 0.83 24.71 11.50
C SER A 52 0.87 23.64 12.59
N VAL A 53 1.23 22.39 12.25
CA VAL A 53 1.33 21.27 13.18
C VAL A 53 2.74 21.13 13.73
N HIS A 54 3.75 21.33 12.90
CA HIS A 54 5.16 21.25 13.28
C HIS A 54 5.82 22.63 13.22
N ARG A 55 6.13 23.19 14.39
CA ARG A 55 6.80 24.50 14.50
C ARG A 55 8.23 24.58 13.96
N GLN A 56 8.80 23.48 13.47
CA GLN A 56 10.19 23.35 13.05
C GLN A 56 10.36 22.62 11.72
N LEU A 57 9.68 23.03 10.67
CA LEU A 57 9.94 22.49 9.33
C LEU A 57 10.90 23.40 8.56
N PRO A 58 11.95 22.81 7.92
CA PRO A 58 12.82 23.56 7.03
C PRO A 58 12.03 24.18 5.88
N GLN A 59 12.40 25.38 5.46
CA GLN A 59 11.75 26.08 4.34
C GLN A 59 12.07 25.48 2.96
N GLU A 60 12.71 24.31 2.93
CA GLU A 60 13.25 23.72 1.72
C GLU A 60 12.20 23.03 0.83
N GLN A 61 12.49 22.96 -0.47
CA GLN A 61 11.51 22.70 -1.50
C GLN A 61 11.59 21.25 -2.03
N GLY A 62 10.44 20.63 -2.28
CA GLY A 62 10.31 19.47 -3.14
C GLY A 62 10.56 18.13 -2.45
N ARG A 63 11.74 17.53 -2.64
CA ARG A 63 12.05 16.15 -2.21
C ARG A 63 12.12 16.01 -0.69
N GLU A 64 12.76 16.94 -0.03
CA GLU A 64 12.88 16.97 1.45
C GLU A 64 11.53 17.15 2.14
N PHE A 65 10.64 17.96 1.57
CA PHE A 65 9.28 18.10 2.08
C PHE A 65 8.50 16.77 1.98
N ALA A 66 8.63 16.06 0.87
CA ALA A 66 7.99 14.77 0.69
C ALA A 66 8.58 13.69 1.63
N GLU A 67 9.89 13.74 1.88
CA GLU A 67 10.58 12.87 2.85
C GLU A 67 10.14 13.20 4.28
N THR A 68 10.07 14.48 4.65
CA THR A 68 9.56 14.92 5.97
C THR A 68 8.09 14.52 6.17
N LEU A 69 7.26 14.69 5.15
CA LEU A 69 5.86 14.25 5.19
C LEU A 69 5.74 12.73 5.35
N ARG A 70 6.64 12.01 4.73
CA ARG A 70 6.74 10.55 4.84
C ARG A 70 7.11 10.11 6.26
N PHE A 71 8.14 10.71 6.87
CA PHE A 71 8.51 10.44 8.25
C PHE A 71 7.36 10.79 9.21
N SER A 72 6.76 11.97 9.07
CA SER A 72 5.59 12.38 9.89
C SER A 72 4.37 11.47 9.66
N TYR A 73 4.17 10.99 8.44
CA TYR A 73 3.08 10.09 8.11
C TYR A 73 3.29 8.69 8.70
N TYR A 74 4.53 8.19 8.74
CA TYR A 74 4.87 6.88 9.32
C TYR A 74 5.05 6.94 10.84
N ASP A 75 5.65 7.99 11.37
CA ASP A 75 5.93 8.13 12.80
C ASP A 75 4.72 8.64 13.58
N SER A 76 3.90 9.48 12.97
CA SER A 76 2.73 10.04 13.64
C SER A 76 1.43 9.41 13.17
N ALA A 77 1.39 8.67 12.03
CA ALA A 77 0.14 8.16 11.45
C ALA A 77 -1.09 8.95 11.94
N ASP A 78 -0.87 10.28 12.10
CA ASP A 78 -1.80 11.13 12.82
C ASP A 78 -3.01 11.32 11.90
N PRO A 79 -4.15 10.69 12.22
CA PRO A 79 -5.40 10.95 11.50
C PRO A 79 -5.67 12.45 11.43
N MET A 80 -5.05 13.21 12.33
CA MET A 80 -5.09 14.66 12.36
C MET A 80 -4.52 15.28 11.09
N LEU A 81 -3.48 14.73 10.49
CA LEU A 81 -2.91 15.27 9.24
C LEU A 81 -3.86 15.05 8.05
N LEU A 82 -4.45 13.87 7.95
CA LEU A 82 -5.50 13.58 6.97
C LEU A 82 -6.80 14.32 7.30
N PHE A 83 -7.12 14.44 8.58
CA PHE A 83 -8.28 15.20 9.04
C PHE A 83 -8.10 16.70 8.83
N LEU A 84 -6.93 17.29 9.14
CA LEU A 84 -6.59 18.67 8.87
C LEU A 84 -6.52 18.97 7.36
N TYR A 85 -6.08 18.00 6.57
CA TYR A 85 -6.11 18.10 5.12
C TYR A 85 -7.56 18.08 4.59
N ARG A 86 -8.40 17.25 5.16
CA ARG A 86 -9.85 17.25 4.94
C ARG A 86 -10.46 18.58 5.40
N ALA A 87 -10.12 19.01 6.59
CA ALA A 87 -10.70 20.17 7.23
C ALA A 87 -10.32 21.50 6.55
N LYS A 88 -9.20 21.58 5.83
CA LYS A 88 -8.85 22.79 5.06
C LYS A 88 -9.50 22.92 3.69
N SER A 89 -10.21 21.93 3.19
CA SER A 89 -11.23 22.16 2.16
C SER A 89 -12.49 22.83 2.74
N LEU A 90 -12.67 22.76 4.05
CA LEU A 90 -13.65 23.51 4.83
C LEU A 90 -13.01 24.83 5.30
N LYS A 91 -13.80 25.87 5.50
CA LYS A 91 -13.32 27.10 6.16
C LYS A 91 -12.86 26.77 7.58
N GLU A 92 -11.89 27.51 8.11
CA GLU A 92 -11.37 27.30 9.45
C GLU A 92 -12.48 27.23 10.52
N SER A 93 -13.45 28.11 10.43
CA SER A 93 -14.65 28.13 11.30
C SER A 93 -15.53 26.87 11.17
N GLU A 94 -15.58 26.23 10.01
CA GLU A 94 -16.30 24.96 9.81
C GLU A 94 -15.56 23.80 10.50
N SER A 95 -14.25 23.77 10.41
CA SER A 95 -13.43 22.72 11.03
C SER A 95 -13.54 22.75 12.55
N VAL A 96 -13.53 23.94 13.15
CA VAL A 96 -13.72 24.11 14.60
C VAL A 96 -15.11 23.64 15.01
N ARG A 97 -16.18 24.04 14.27
CA ARG A 97 -17.54 23.61 14.56
C ARG A 97 -17.69 22.09 14.47
N LEU A 98 -17.20 21.47 13.39
CA LEU A 98 -17.29 20.01 13.24
C LEU A 98 -16.57 19.25 14.37
N ALA A 99 -15.41 19.76 14.83
CA ALA A 99 -14.70 19.19 15.96
C ALA A 99 -15.52 19.30 17.26
N LEU A 100 -16.09 20.46 17.51
CA LEU A 100 -16.96 20.69 18.70
C LEU A 100 -18.22 19.83 18.67
N LEU A 101 -18.85 19.66 17.51
CA LEU A 101 -20.00 18.80 17.34
C LEU A 101 -19.68 17.33 17.61
N LEU A 102 -18.55 16.83 17.09
CA LEU A 102 -18.10 15.45 17.32
C LEU A 102 -17.74 15.23 18.79
N GLU A 103 -17.09 16.20 19.45
CA GLU A 103 -16.76 16.13 20.85
C GLU A 103 -18.02 16.13 21.74
N ALA A 104 -18.99 16.99 21.44
CA ALA A 104 -20.26 17.04 22.16
C ALA A 104 -21.04 15.73 22.08
N MET A 105 -21.03 15.05 20.93
CA MET A 105 -21.73 13.77 20.69
C MET A 105 -20.95 12.55 21.20
N ARG A 106 -19.82 12.74 21.83
CA ARG A 106 -18.91 11.63 22.19
C ARG A 106 -19.52 10.66 23.18
N ASP A 107 -20.13 11.19 24.23
CA ASP A 107 -20.62 10.39 25.36
C ASP A 107 -22.12 10.08 25.24
N GLU A 108 -22.91 10.98 24.70
CA GLU A 108 -24.35 10.82 24.60
C GLU A 108 -24.93 11.33 23.27
N PRO A 109 -26.08 10.78 22.82
CA PRO A 109 -26.75 11.25 21.64
C PRO A 109 -27.39 12.61 21.87
N LEU A 110 -27.12 13.58 20.99
CA LEU A 110 -27.62 14.95 21.11
C LEU A 110 -28.50 15.34 19.95
N ALA A 111 -29.50 16.19 20.23
CA ALA A 111 -30.35 16.83 19.22
C ALA A 111 -29.66 18.08 18.64
N VAL A 112 -30.13 18.55 17.49
CA VAL A 112 -29.54 19.71 16.80
C VAL A 112 -29.52 20.97 17.68
N THR A 113 -30.53 21.19 18.49
CA THR A 113 -30.58 22.32 19.45
C THR A 113 -29.51 22.19 20.53
N GLU A 114 -29.36 21.00 21.11
CA GLU A 114 -28.33 20.72 22.12
C GLU A 114 -26.92 20.86 21.53
N LEU A 115 -26.75 20.43 20.25
CA LEU A 115 -25.50 20.59 19.50
C LEU A 115 -25.17 22.05 19.19
N LEU A 116 -26.19 22.88 18.92
CA LEU A 116 -26.01 24.33 18.74
C LEU A 116 -25.48 24.97 20.00
N ASP A 117 -26.09 24.66 21.16
CA ASP A 117 -25.70 25.21 22.46
C ASP A 117 -24.27 24.78 22.83
N ALA A 118 -23.95 23.49 22.67
CA ALA A 118 -22.60 22.98 22.91
C ALA A 118 -21.56 23.63 21.99
N CYS A 119 -21.88 23.79 20.73
CA CYS A 119 -21.01 24.43 19.75
C CYS A 119 -20.78 25.92 20.08
N CYS A 120 -21.84 26.67 20.39
CA CYS A 120 -21.72 28.08 20.79
C CYS A 120 -20.89 28.26 22.05
N GLY A 121 -21.01 27.34 23.01
CA GLY A 121 -20.20 27.37 24.25
C GLY A 121 -18.71 27.06 24.04
N GLY A 122 -18.36 26.32 23.02
CA GLY A 122 -16.98 25.93 22.68
C GLY A 122 -16.29 26.83 21.64
N MET A 123 -17.01 27.75 20.98
CA MET A 123 -16.43 28.64 19.98
C MET A 123 -15.50 29.70 20.61
N PRO A 124 -14.39 30.07 19.92
CA PRO A 124 -13.57 31.20 20.34
C PRO A 124 -14.39 32.49 20.48
N ALA A 125 -14.07 33.35 21.46
CA ALA A 125 -14.82 34.57 21.78
C ALA A 125 -14.96 35.52 20.60
N ASP A 126 -13.99 35.56 19.67
CA ASP A 126 -13.98 36.39 18.47
C ASP A 126 -14.52 35.70 17.23
N GLY A 127 -14.99 34.44 17.35
CA GLY A 127 -15.51 33.64 16.24
C GLY A 127 -16.98 33.92 15.93
N PRO A 128 -17.42 33.79 14.66
CA PRO A 128 -18.83 33.92 14.33
C PRO A 128 -19.62 32.76 14.93
N LEU A 129 -20.64 33.05 15.71
CA LEU A 129 -21.54 32.03 16.26
C LEU A 129 -22.38 31.43 15.13
N PRO A 130 -22.51 30.10 15.08
CA PRO A 130 -23.32 29.42 14.09
C PRO A 130 -24.82 29.59 14.40
N ASP A 131 -25.63 29.57 13.36
CA ASP A 131 -27.08 29.46 13.45
C ASP A 131 -27.52 27.98 13.35
N GLU A 132 -28.77 27.72 13.68
CA GLU A 132 -29.32 26.34 13.63
C GLU A 132 -29.27 25.75 12.22
N LYS A 133 -29.40 26.58 11.16
CA LYS A 133 -29.32 26.13 9.76
C LYS A 133 -27.92 25.63 9.44
N THR A 134 -26.90 26.32 9.92
CA THR A 134 -25.49 25.94 9.77
C THR A 134 -25.22 24.62 10.49
N ILE A 135 -25.65 24.47 11.74
CA ILE A 135 -25.49 23.20 12.48
C ILE A 135 -26.22 22.03 11.79
N ARG A 136 -27.42 22.26 11.27
CA ARG A 136 -28.13 21.24 10.48
C ARG A 136 -27.37 20.80 9.23
N ALA A 137 -26.70 21.74 8.55
CA ALA A 137 -25.87 21.44 7.40
C ALA A 137 -24.62 20.64 7.79
N ASP A 138 -23.97 21.01 8.89
CA ASP A 138 -22.79 20.33 9.42
C ASP A 138 -23.15 18.90 9.92
N VAL A 139 -24.26 18.73 10.64
CA VAL A 139 -24.77 17.42 11.07
C VAL A 139 -25.10 16.53 9.85
N LYS A 140 -25.75 17.08 8.83
CA LYS A 140 -26.01 16.34 7.59
C LYS A 140 -24.72 15.94 6.90
N TYR A 141 -23.74 16.83 6.84
CA TYR A 141 -22.42 16.50 6.29
C TYR A 141 -21.74 15.35 7.06
N LEU A 142 -21.76 15.40 8.41
CA LEU A 142 -21.19 14.35 9.24
C LEU A 142 -21.94 13.00 9.09
N GLU A 143 -23.26 13.04 8.90
CA GLU A 143 -24.08 11.86 8.62
C GLU A 143 -23.74 11.28 7.22
N ASP A 144 -23.66 12.13 6.19
CA ASP A 144 -23.36 11.74 4.80
C ASP A 144 -21.95 11.12 4.67
N VAL A 145 -20.97 11.59 5.44
CA VAL A 145 -19.61 11.01 5.47
C VAL A 145 -19.50 9.82 6.42
N GLY A 146 -20.59 9.46 7.13
CA GLY A 146 -20.62 8.31 8.03
C GLY A 146 -19.87 8.51 9.34
N ALA A 147 -19.54 9.74 9.74
CA ALA A 147 -18.90 10.06 11.02
C ALA A 147 -19.87 9.97 12.20
N ILE A 148 -21.13 10.25 11.96
CA ILE A 148 -22.21 10.14 12.94
C ILE A 148 -23.36 9.32 12.36
N ARG A 149 -24.21 8.84 13.26
CA ARG A 149 -25.48 8.21 12.89
C ARG A 149 -26.63 8.86 13.66
N ARG A 150 -27.80 8.78 13.05
CA ARG A 150 -29.04 9.12 13.72
C ARG A 150 -29.51 7.92 14.55
N GLU A 151 -29.84 8.18 15.82
CA GLU A 151 -30.42 7.16 16.67
C GLU A 151 -31.86 6.86 16.31
N PRO A 152 -32.30 5.59 16.45
CA PRO A 152 -33.72 5.23 16.29
C PRO A 152 -34.55 5.97 17.32
N GLY A 153 -35.59 6.69 16.87
CA GLY A 153 -36.51 7.41 17.75
C GLY A 153 -37.33 8.47 17.02
N GLY A 154 -38.24 9.11 17.79
CA GLY A 154 -39.09 10.18 17.28
C GLY A 154 -38.36 11.53 17.14
N ARG A 155 -39.14 12.59 16.82
CA ARG A 155 -38.62 13.97 16.84
C ARG A 155 -38.55 14.51 18.26
N PRO A 156 -37.50 15.30 18.64
CA PRO A 156 -36.36 15.68 17.80
C PRO A 156 -35.38 14.51 17.59
N TYR A 157 -34.81 14.43 16.36
CA TYR A 157 -33.79 13.44 16.03
C TYR A 157 -32.53 13.69 16.84
N ARG A 158 -31.96 12.62 17.39
CA ARG A 158 -30.68 12.64 18.12
C ARG A 158 -29.59 11.96 17.29
N TYR A 159 -28.39 12.47 17.38
CA TYR A 159 -27.24 12.03 16.62
C TYR A 159 -26.13 11.60 17.56
N ARG A 160 -25.38 10.57 17.19
CA ARG A 160 -24.26 10.02 17.93
C ARG A 160 -23.07 9.77 17.01
N VAL A 161 -21.86 9.93 17.54
CA VAL A 161 -20.64 9.51 16.83
C VAL A 161 -20.71 8.02 16.54
N ARG A 162 -20.38 7.63 15.32
CA ARG A 162 -20.33 6.22 14.92
C ARG A 162 -19.03 5.59 15.42
N ASP A 163 -19.12 4.96 16.58
CA ASP A 163 -17.99 4.34 17.29
C ASP A 163 -18.30 2.86 17.59
N GLU A 164 -18.70 2.10 16.55
CA GLU A 164 -19.26 0.76 16.76
C GLU A 164 -18.25 -0.36 16.55
N LEU A 165 -17.10 -0.06 15.91
CA LEU A 165 -16.21 -1.10 15.41
C LEU A 165 -15.66 -2.03 16.52
N VAL A 166 -15.68 -1.62 17.77
CA VAL A 166 -15.00 -2.34 18.85
C VAL A 166 -15.73 -2.33 20.18
N LYS A 167 -17.00 -1.94 20.21
CA LYS A 167 -17.75 -1.79 21.50
C LYS A 167 -17.98 -3.10 22.24
N GLU A 168 -18.15 -4.19 21.49
CA GLU A 168 -18.47 -5.50 22.06
C GLU A 168 -17.24 -6.31 22.43
N LEU A 169 -16.03 -5.89 21.99
CA LEU A 169 -14.79 -6.56 22.33
C LEU A 169 -14.41 -6.29 23.78
N THR A 170 -13.89 -7.29 24.47
CA THR A 170 -13.21 -7.11 25.75
C THR A 170 -11.93 -6.29 25.58
N PHE A 171 -11.29 -5.86 26.68
CA PHE A 171 -10.02 -5.14 26.60
C PHE A 171 -8.93 -6.02 25.96
N ASP A 172 -8.84 -7.29 26.36
CA ASP A 172 -7.84 -8.23 25.84
C ASP A 172 -8.05 -8.51 24.35
N GLU A 173 -9.29 -8.74 23.90
CA GLU A 173 -9.60 -8.92 22.47
C GLU A 173 -9.30 -7.69 21.63
N LEU A 174 -9.50 -6.50 22.21
CA LEU A 174 -9.17 -5.24 21.57
C LEU A 174 -7.65 -5.05 21.46
N LEU A 175 -6.90 -5.45 22.48
CA LEU A 175 -5.43 -5.43 22.48
C LEU A 175 -4.87 -6.41 21.44
N ASP A 176 -5.37 -7.65 21.42
CA ASP A 176 -4.98 -8.66 20.41
C ASP A 176 -5.27 -8.18 19.00
N LEU A 177 -6.43 -7.56 18.79
CA LEU A 177 -6.78 -6.99 17.49
C LEU A 177 -5.84 -5.82 17.10
N TYR A 178 -5.50 -4.97 18.05
CA TYR A 178 -4.54 -3.89 17.85
C TYR A 178 -3.17 -4.43 17.44
N ASP A 179 -2.64 -5.39 18.19
CA ASP A 179 -1.33 -6.01 17.91
C ASP A 179 -1.30 -6.68 16.54
N PHE A 180 -2.37 -7.42 16.19
CA PHE A 180 -2.49 -8.01 14.85
C PHE A 180 -2.47 -6.96 13.75
N VAL A 181 -3.26 -5.88 13.90
CA VAL A 181 -3.33 -4.79 12.90
C VAL A 181 -2.00 -4.04 12.82
N ASP A 182 -1.33 -3.80 13.97
CA ASP A 182 -0.02 -3.15 13.99
C ASP A 182 1.04 -3.98 13.25
N VAL A 183 1.12 -5.28 13.50
CA VAL A 183 2.01 -6.19 12.79
C VAL A 183 1.70 -6.20 11.29
N MET A 184 0.44 -6.37 10.92
CA MET A 184 0.02 -6.43 9.51
C MET A 184 0.29 -5.12 8.78
N ALA A 185 0.00 -3.98 9.40
CA ALA A 185 0.22 -2.66 8.81
C ALA A 185 1.71 -2.36 8.57
N ASN A 186 2.61 -2.91 9.40
CA ASN A 186 4.04 -2.62 9.33
C ASN A 186 4.86 -3.68 8.58
N THR A 187 4.38 -4.92 8.47
CA THR A 187 5.20 -6.02 7.96
C THR A 187 4.72 -6.61 6.65
N GLN A 188 3.44 -6.93 6.53
CA GLN A 188 2.91 -7.69 5.39
C GLN A 188 2.44 -6.78 4.26
N VAL A 189 1.60 -5.83 4.59
CA VAL A 189 0.97 -4.92 3.62
C VAL A 189 0.97 -3.53 4.23
N PRO A 190 2.10 -2.81 4.21
CA PRO A 190 2.12 -1.43 4.65
C PRO A 190 1.05 -0.64 3.90
N SER A 191 0.05 -0.16 4.60
CA SER A 191 -1.12 0.44 4.00
C SER A 191 -1.65 1.63 4.79
N VAL A 192 -2.23 2.59 4.06
CA VAL A 192 -2.83 3.78 4.70
C VAL A 192 -3.97 3.37 5.62
N GLN A 193 -4.82 2.46 5.16
CA GLN A 193 -5.98 2.02 5.93
C GLN A 193 -5.55 1.20 7.16
N GLY A 194 -4.51 0.40 7.01
CA GLY A 194 -3.92 -0.35 8.13
C GLY A 194 -3.46 0.60 9.24
N TYR A 195 -2.72 1.66 8.92
CA TYR A 195 -2.29 2.66 9.89
C TYR A 195 -3.47 3.43 10.51
N LEU A 196 -4.46 3.83 9.72
CA LEU A 196 -5.64 4.52 10.23
C LEU A 196 -6.47 3.62 11.17
N LEU A 197 -6.61 2.33 10.84
CA LEU A 197 -7.29 1.37 11.69
C LEU A 197 -6.52 1.15 12.99
N ARG A 198 -5.20 0.93 12.93
CA ARG A 198 -4.32 0.82 14.09
C ARG A 198 -4.49 2.00 15.04
N ASP A 199 -4.44 3.22 14.54
CA ASP A 199 -4.58 4.41 15.36
C ASP A 199 -5.98 4.58 15.95
N SER A 200 -7.00 4.10 15.25
CA SER A 200 -8.37 4.07 15.77
C SER A 200 -8.50 3.08 16.93
N LEU A 201 -7.89 1.89 16.80
CA LEU A 201 -7.84 0.87 17.86
C LEU A 201 -7.03 1.37 19.07
N LYS A 202 -5.88 2.00 18.85
CA LYS A 202 -5.06 2.60 19.92
C LYS A 202 -5.84 3.65 20.72
N ARG A 203 -6.62 4.49 20.03
CA ARG A 203 -7.50 5.45 20.72
C ARG A 203 -8.60 4.76 21.51
N ALA A 204 -9.19 3.68 20.99
CA ALA A 204 -10.20 2.91 21.72
C ALA A 204 -9.63 2.24 22.97
N LEU A 205 -8.40 1.69 22.91
CA LEU A 205 -7.68 1.16 24.07
C LEU A 205 -7.44 2.23 25.14
N LYS A 206 -6.90 3.39 24.75
CA LYS A 206 -6.65 4.52 25.68
C LYS A 206 -7.91 5.09 26.32
N ARG A 207 -9.06 5.02 25.65
CA ARG A 207 -10.34 5.42 26.25
C ARG A 207 -10.81 4.47 27.34
N ARG A 208 -10.53 3.17 27.20
CA ARG A 208 -10.90 2.16 28.21
C ARG A 208 -9.95 2.17 29.42
N GLU A 209 -8.68 2.39 29.14
CA GLU A 209 -7.63 2.43 30.14
C GLU A 209 -6.70 3.63 29.88
N PRO A 210 -7.04 4.81 30.46
CA PRO A 210 -6.29 6.05 30.24
C PRO A 210 -4.83 6.00 30.70
N GLU A 211 -4.53 5.18 31.71
CA GLU A 211 -3.19 5.00 32.29
C GLU A 211 -2.35 3.95 31.52
N LEU A 212 -2.87 3.39 30.43
CA LEU A 212 -2.17 2.40 29.65
C LEU A 212 -0.83 2.96 29.13
N GLU A 213 0.26 2.37 29.59
CA GLU A 213 1.60 2.76 29.17
C GLU A 213 1.80 2.53 27.68
N THR A 214 2.45 3.47 27.01
CA THR A 214 2.76 3.35 25.57
C THR A 214 3.58 2.10 25.26
N ALA A 215 4.46 1.68 26.16
CA ALA A 215 5.26 0.47 26.02
C ALA A 215 4.41 -0.82 25.93
N ALA A 216 3.26 -0.86 26.61
CA ALA A 216 2.35 -2.01 26.57
C ALA A 216 1.59 -2.10 25.21
N THR A 217 1.43 -0.98 24.51
CA THR A 217 0.77 -0.94 23.20
C THR A 217 1.74 -0.87 22.01
N GLU A 218 3.04 -0.89 22.23
CA GLU A 218 4.07 -0.83 21.19
C GLU A 218 5.21 -1.85 21.50
N PRO A 219 4.88 -3.16 21.63
CA PRO A 219 5.87 -4.18 21.96
C PRO A 219 6.83 -4.48 20.78
N PHE A 220 6.49 -4.04 19.56
CA PHE A 220 7.21 -4.36 18.35
C PHE A 220 8.10 -3.22 17.89
N LEU A 221 9.33 -3.56 17.48
CA LEU A 221 10.27 -2.64 16.85
C LEU A 221 10.45 -3.03 15.39
N TYR A 222 9.96 -2.20 14.48
CA TYR A 222 10.11 -2.40 13.05
C TYR A 222 11.38 -1.71 12.56
N LYS A 223 12.37 -2.50 12.11
CA LYS A 223 13.61 -2.00 11.52
C LYS A 223 13.62 -2.27 10.02
N TYR A 224 14.28 -1.37 9.28
CA TYR A 224 14.46 -1.52 7.83
C TYR A 224 13.14 -1.57 7.06
N HIS A 225 12.45 -0.46 6.96
CA HIS A 225 11.36 -0.31 5.99
C HIS A 225 11.91 -0.49 4.57
N TYR A 226 12.04 -1.75 4.16
CA TYR A 226 12.69 -2.14 2.91
C TYR A 226 11.93 -1.64 1.67
N TYR A 227 10.64 -1.42 1.81
CA TYR A 227 9.79 -0.98 0.71
C TYR A 227 9.03 0.29 1.06
N PRO A 228 9.35 1.42 0.39
CA PRO A 228 8.59 2.65 0.51
C PRO A 228 7.27 2.61 -0.26
N ARG A 229 6.69 1.42 -0.46
CA ARG A 229 5.49 1.24 -1.26
C ARG A 229 4.33 0.91 -0.35
N LEU A 230 3.42 1.87 -0.25
CA LEU A 230 2.13 1.63 0.34
C LEU A 230 1.17 1.11 -0.74
N LEU A 231 0.43 0.07 -0.40
CA LEU A 231 -0.67 -0.38 -1.22
C LEU A 231 -1.77 0.68 -1.21
N ASP A 232 -2.31 1.01 -2.39
CA ASP A 232 -3.58 1.74 -2.47
C ASP A 232 -4.73 0.72 -2.41
N GLU A 233 -5.29 0.55 -1.21
CA GLU A 233 -6.36 -0.42 -0.98
C GLU A 233 -7.63 -0.06 -1.75
N ALA A 234 -7.85 1.21 -2.05
CA ALA A 234 -8.99 1.60 -2.87
C ALA A 234 -8.86 1.03 -4.29
N HIS A 235 -7.64 1.04 -4.85
CA HIS A 235 -7.36 0.38 -6.12
C HIS A 235 -7.48 -1.13 -6.03
N LEU A 236 -6.93 -1.74 -4.98
CA LEU A 236 -7.07 -3.18 -4.76
C LEU A 236 -8.54 -3.59 -4.61
N TYR A 237 -9.30 -2.84 -3.80
CA TYR A 237 -10.73 -3.10 -3.60
C TYR A 237 -11.51 -3.04 -4.93
N ALA A 238 -11.31 -1.98 -5.73
CA ALA A 238 -11.96 -1.82 -7.02
C ALA A 238 -11.63 -2.98 -7.99
N LEU A 239 -10.38 -3.43 -8.01
CA LEU A 239 -9.97 -4.57 -8.83
C LEU A 239 -10.59 -5.88 -8.35
N LEU A 240 -10.59 -6.15 -7.03
CA LEU A 240 -11.19 -7.36 -6.47
C LEU A 240 -12.71 -7.39 -6.69
N GLN A 241 -13.37 -6.23 -6.60
CA GLN A 241 -14.79 -6.10 -6.93
C GLN A 241 -15.04 -6.39 -8.41
N ALA A 242 -14.26 -5.78 -9.31
CA ALA A 242 -14.37 -6.03 -10.75
C ALA A 242 -14.12 -7.51 -11.13
N ILE A 243 -13.18 -8.20 -10.45
CA ILE A 243 -12.97 -9.65 -10.61
C ILE A 243 -14.21 -10.43 -10.16
N ARG A 244 -14.76 -10.10 -9.00
CA ARG A 244 -15.94 -10.77 -8.43
C ARG A 244 -17.18 -10.58 -9.32
N GLU A 245 -17.36 -9.37 -9.85
CA GLU A 245 -18.48 -9.01 -10.72
C GLU A 245 -18.21 -9.30 -12.20
N ARG A 246 -17.03 -9.82 -12.54
CA ARG A 246 -16.64 -10.15 -13.92
C ARG A 246 -16.74 -8.94 -14.86
N ARG A 247 -16.24 -7.77 -14.41
CA ARG A 247 -16.30 -6.51 -15.15
C ARG A 247 -14.95 -6.15 -15.77
N TYR A 248 -15.00 -5.56 -16.95
CA TYR A 248 -13.85 -4.83 -17.45
C TYR A 248 -13.58 -3.62 -16.56
N VAL A 249 -12.29 -3.24 -16.49
CA VAL A 249 -11.83 -1.99 -15.88
C VAL A 249 -11.08 -1.16 -16.90
N ARG A 250 -11.20 0.16 -16.79
CA ARG A 250 -10.38 1.14 -17.51
C ARG A 250 -9.51 1.87 -16.51
N PHE A 251 -8.27 2.12 -16.88
CA PHE A 251 -7.33 2.84 -16.02
C PHE A 251 -6.22 3.47 -16.86
N LEU A 252 -5.53 4.45 -16.29
CA LEU A 252 -4.27 4.93 -16.81
C LEU A 252 -3.13 4.11 -16.22
N TYR A 253 -2.29 3.57 -17.08
CA TYR A 253 -1.12 2.79 -16.68
C TYR A 253 0.17 3.51 -17.01
N PHE A 254 1.02 3.64 -16.00
CA PHE A 254 2.35 4.20 -16.11
C PHE A 254 3.35 3.04 -16.00
N SER A 255 3.82 2.57 -17.14
CA SER A 255 4.79 1.47 -17.17
C SER A 255 6.13 1.88 -16.57
N PRO A 256 6.85 0.96 -15.91
CA PRO A 256 8.23 1.22 -15.56
C PRO A 256 9.04 1.37 -16.84
N LYS A 257 9.94 2.37 -16.90
CA LYS A 257 10.87 2.50 -18.03
C LYS A 257 11.73 1.24 -18.13
N THR A 258 11.64 0.55 -19.23
CA THR A 258 12.51 -0.56 -19.57
C THR A 258 13.86 -0.01 -20.05
N ARG A 259 14.78 0.36 -19.17
CA ARG A 259 16.18 0.35 -19.55
C ARG A 259 16.65 -1.10 -19.61
N LYS A 260 17.27 -1.47 -20.72
CA LYS A 260 17.68 -2.83 -21.09
C LYS A 260 18.74 -3.49 -20.19
N SER A 261 19.08 -2.94 -19.04
CA SER A 261 20.04 -3.55 -18.12
C SER A 261 19.41 -3.73 -16.75
N TYR A 262 18.85 -4.90 -16.51
CA TYR A 262 18.78 -5.47 -15.18
C TYR A 262 20.18 -5.94 -14.78
N GLY A 263 21.12 -5.01 -14.71
CA GLY A 263 22.39 -5.27 -14.04
C GLY A 263 22.16 -5.36 -12.54
N SER A 264 23.00 -6.08 -11.84
CA SER A 264 23.00 -6.24 -10.37
C SER A 264 22.96 -4.91 -9.59
N ARG A 265 23.27 -3.81 -10.24
CA ARG A 265 23.21 -2.43 -9.72
C ARG A 265 21.81 -1.89 -9.52
N ASN A 266 20.76 -2.57 -9.95
CA ASN A 266 19.41 -2.03 -9.95
C ASN A 266 18.54 -2.57 -8.82
N THR A 267 19.05 -2.53 -7.59
CA THR A 267 18.28 -2.72 -6.37
C THR A 267 17.49 -1.48 -5.97
N ASN A 268 17.60 -0.38 -6.76
CA ASN A 268 16.89 0.85 -6.45
C ASN A 268 15.38 0.68 -6.65
N PRO A 269 14.56 0.74 -5.60
CA PRO A 269 13.12 0.67 -5.71
C PRO A 269 12.48 1.89 -6.38
N LEU A 270 13.25 2.96 -6.60
CA LEU A 270 12.80 4.16 -7.30
C LEU A 270 12.84 3.91 -8.81
N PHE A 271 11.76 3.38 -9.37
CA PHE A 271 11.66 3.23 -10.81
C PHE A 271 11.43 4.58 -11.50
N GLU A 272 12.27 4.88 -12.47
CA GLU A 272 11.87 5.84 -13.50
C GLU A 272 10.69 5.25 -14.27
N ARG A 273 9.59 5.97 -14.30
CA ARG A 273 8.38 5.57 -15.04
C ARG A 273 8.24 6.45 -16.27
N ASP A 274 7.51 5.93 -17.26
CA ASP A 274 7.14 6.74 -18.41
C ASP A 274 6.39 7.98 -17.95
N THR A 275 6.64 9.09 -18.64
CA THR A 275 6.05 10.39 -18.30
C THR A 275 4.60 10.51 -18.72
N SER A 276 4.16 9.70 -19.69
CA SER A 276 2.78 9.65 -20.18
C SER A 276 2.10 8.37 -19.76
N GLY A 277 0.95 8.47 -19.09
CA GLY A 277 0.08 7.34 -18.81
C GLY A 277 -0.59 6.84 -20.09
N LYS A 278 -0.71 5.53 -20.24
CA LYS A 278 -1.45 4.90 -21.33
C LYS A 278 -2.80 4.43 -20.82
N GLU A 279 -3.86 4.80 -21.54
CA GLU A 279 -5.18 4.27 -21.24
C GLU A 279 -5.25 2.79 -21.61
N GLU A 280 -5.62 1.97 -20.63
CA GLU A 280 -5.77 0.52 -20.79
C GLU A 280 -7.19 0.12 -20.41
N ARG A 281 -7.74 -0.86 -21.13
CA ARG A 281 -9.00 -1.53 -20.83
C ARG A 281 -8.74 -3.02 -20.69
N VAL A 282 -9.01 -3.55 -19.53
CA VAL A 282 -8.59 -4.89 -19.12
C VAL A 282 -9.74 -5.63 -18.45
N LEU A 283 -9.91 -6.89 -18.77
CA LEU A 283 -10.72 -7.82 -17.98
C LEU A 283 -9.83 -8.40 -16.87
N PRO A 284 -9.99 -7.96 -15.62
CA PRO A 284 -9.16 -8.43 -14.51
C PRO A 284 -9.53 -9.87 -14.17
N LEU A 285 -8.53 -10.73 -13.99
CA LEU A 285 -8.71 -12.15 -13.70
C LEU A 285 -8.12 -12.54 -12.35
N LYS A 286 -6.94 -12.03 -12.02
CA LYS A 286 -6.23 -12.37 -10.78
C LYS A 286 -5.36 -11.21 -10.30
N VAL A 287 -5.27 -11.08 -8.99
CA VAL A 287 -4.27 -10.23 -8.33
C VAL A 287 -3.23 -11.14 -7.68
N VAL A 288 -1.96 -10.85 -7.88
CA VAL A 288 -0.83 -11.62 -7.36
C VAL A 288 0.05 -10.73 -6.50
N TYR A 289 0.43 -11.23 -5.33
CA TYR A 289 1.38 -10.58 -4.44
C TYR A 289 2.73 -11.29 -4.48
N ASP A 290 3.77 -10.52 -4.72
CA ASP A 290 5.15 -10.97 -4.73
C ASP A 290 5.80 -10.69 -3.36
N HIS A 291 6.02 -11.73 -2.59
CA HIS A 291 6.66 -11.64 -1.28
C HIS A 291 8.14 -11.24 -1.36
N GLN A 292 8.82 -11.57 -2.45
CA GLN A 292 10.24 -11.30 -2.61
C GLN A 292 10.53 -9.80 -2.76
N TYR A 293 9.65 -9.10 -3.50
CA TYR A 293 9.81 -7.68 -3.79
C TYR A 293 8.71 -6.79 -3.21
N GLY A 294 7.77 -7.38 -2.45
CA GLY A 294 6.65 -6.66 -1.87
C GLY A 294 5.78 -5.96 -2.92
N ARG A 295 5.50 -6.64 -4.04
CA ARG A 295 4.81 -6.04 -5.19
C ARG A 295 3.48 -6.71 -5.44
N TRP A 296 2.53 -5.89 -5.88
CA TRP A 296 1.24 -6.36 -6.34
C TRP A 296 1.12 -6.27 -7.85
N TYR A 297 0.55 -7.30 -8.44
CA TYR A 297 0.32 -7.39 -9.87
C TYR A 297 -1.15 -7.67 -10.17
N LEU A 298 -1.68 -7.01 -11.20
CA LEU A 298 -2.93 -7.36 -11.84
C LEU A 298 -2.64 -8.19 -13.07
N LEU A 299 -3.27 -9.34 -13.18
CA LEU A 299 -3.28 -10.18 -14.38
C LEU A 299 -4.67 -10.14 -15.01
N GLY A 300 -4.71 -9.96 -16.31
CA GLY A 300 -5.98 -9.88 -17.05
C GLY A 300 -5.77 -9.86 -18.56
N HIS A 301 -6.87 -9.92 -19.29
CA HIS A 301 -6.86 -9.83 -20.73
C HIS A 301 -7.20 -8.41 -21.19
N ASP A 302 -6.41 -7.88 -22.12
CA ASP A 302 -6.73 -6.62 -22.78
C ASP A 302 -7.94 -6.75 -23.72
N SER A 303 -8.34 -5.65 -24.35
CA SER A 303 -9.47 -5.63 -25.30
C SER A 303 -9.26 -6.51 -26.55
N ARG A 304 -8.02 -6.91 -26.82
CA ARG A 304 -7.66 -7.79 -27.94
C ARG A 304 -7.56 -9.26 -27.53
N GLY A 305 -7.80 -9.57 -26.24
CA GLY A 305 -7.69 -10.90 -25.67
C GLY A 305 -6.25 -11.32 -25.33
N ALA A 306 -5.28 -10.42 -25.41
CA ALA A 306 -3.91 -10.71 -25.00
C ALA A 306 -3.77 -10.64 -23.47
N LEU A 307 -3.10 -11.64 -22.89
CA LEU A 307 -2.78 -11.64 -21.47
C LEU A 307 -1.79 -10.52 -21.15
N LYS A 308 -2.13 -9.71 -20.18
CA LYS A 308 -1.36 -8.56 -19.70
C LYS A 308 -1.09 -8.66 -18.21
N LYS A 309 0.03 -8.07 -17.81
CA LYS A 309 0.52 -8.03 -16.43
C LYS A 309 0.81 -6.57 -16.08
N TYR A 310 0.16 -6.07 -15.05
CA TYR A 310 0.29 -4.68 -14.62
C TYR A 310 0.73 -4.63 -13.17
N ARG A 311 1.66 -3.76 -12.83
CA ARG A 311 1.99 -3.45 -11.42
C ARG A 311 0.93 -2.53 -10.87
N LEU A 312 0.36 -2.85 -9.70
CA LEU A 312 -0.68 -2.03 -9.09
C LEU A 312 -0.22 -0.60 -8.84
N GLU A 313 1.04 -0.41 -8.47
CA GLU A 313 1.59 0.94 -8.27
C GLU A 313 1.63 1.80 -9.54
N GLY A 314 1.45 1.20 -10.70
CA GLY A 314 1.37 1.90 -11.99
C GLY A 314 -0.04 2.30 -12.40
N LEU A 315 -1.08 1.78 -11.71
CA LEU A 315 -2.47 2.04 -12.06
C LEU A 315 -2.96 3.35 -11.41
N THR A 316 -3.75 4.10 -12.16
CA THR A 316 -4.47 5.27 -11.62
C THR A 316 -5.82 5.42 -12.34
N GLN A 317 -6.76 6.13 -11.72
CA GLN A 317 -8.08 6.43 -12.32
C GLN A 317 -8.84 5.15 -12.74
N ILE A 318 -8.88 4.16 -11.85
CA ILE A 318 -9.60 2.91 -12.13
C ILE A 318 -11.10 3.20 -12.18
N ALA A 319 -11.72 2.81 -13.28
CA ALA A 319 -13.16 2.90 -13.49
C ALA A 319 -13.69 1.55 -13.99
N GLU A 320 -14.80 1.11 -13.42
CA GLU A 320 -15.50 -0.07 -13.89
C GLU A 320 -16.14 0.16 -15.27
N ALA A 321 -16.22 -0.91 -16.03
CA ALA A 321 -16.88 -0.94 -17.33
C ALA A 321 -17.89 -2.09 -17.39
N GLU A 322 -18.20 -2.58 -18.58
CA GLU A 322 -19.22 -3.60 -18.79
C GLU A 322 -18.86 -4.96 -18.18
N ALA A 323 -19.89 -5.68 -17.76
CA ALA A 323 -19.77 -7.03 -17.25
C ALA A 323 -19.62 -8.05 -18.38
N VAL A 324 -18.95 -9.17 -18.09
CA VAL A 324 -18.76 -10.32 -18.98
C VAL A 324 -19.59 -11.49 -18.47
N PRO A 325 -20.28 -12.25 -19.34
CA PRO A 325 -20.95 -13.47 -18.95
C PRO A 325 -20.00 -14.47 -18.28
N GLU A 326 -20.57 -15.33 -17.43
CA GLU A 326 -19.78 -16.27 -16.61
C GLU A 326 -18.93 -17.25 -17.43
N THR A 327 -19.52 -17.86 -18.45
CA THR A 327 -18.84 -18.90 -19.26
C THR A 327 -17.58 -18.39 -19.95
N PRO A 328 -17.61 -17.25 -20.72
CA PRO A 328 -16.37 -16.74 -21.34
C PRO A 328 -15.37 -16.20 -20.30
N TYR A 329 -15.83 -15.73 -19.14
CA TYR A 329 -14.93 -15.32 -18.07
C TYR A 329 -14.22 -16.51 -17.44
N ALA A 330 -14.94 -17.60 -17.14
CA ALA A 330 -14.39 -18.83 -16.58
C ALA A 330 -13.33 -19.46 -17.50
N ALA A 331 -13.59 -19.52 -18.81
CA ALA A 331 -12.62 -20.02 -19.78
C ALA A 331 -11.32 -19.23 -19.79
N LYS A 332 -11.41 -17.87 -19.72
CA LYS A 332 -10.21 -17.01 -19.64
C LYS A 332 -9.45 -17.18 -18.33
N ARG A 333 -10.15 -17.39 -17.23
CA ARG A 333 -9.53 -17.66 -15.94
C ARG A 333 -8.81 -19.00 -15.94
N GLU A 334 -9.41 -20.04 -16.49
CA GLU A 334 -8.79 -21.37 -16.62
C GLU A 334 -7.54 -21.32 -17.51
N GLU A 335 -7.61 -20.62 -18.66
CA GLU A 335 -6.44 -20.39 -19.50
C GLU A 335 -5.31 -19.69 -18.74
N LEU A 336 -5.63 -18.67 -17.93
CA LEU A 336 -4.65 -17.99 -17.10
C LEU A 336 -4.03 -18.94 -16.08
N GLU A 337 -4.84 -19.76 -15.40
CA GLU A 337 -4.36 -20.69 -14.39
C GLU A 337 -3.44 -21.76 -14.98
N GLU A 338 -3.75 -22.28 -16.16
CA GLU A 338 -2.86 -23.18 -16.86
C GLU A 338 -1.52 -22.53 -17.22
N ARG A 339 -1.55 -21.30 -17.71
CA ARG A 339 -0.33 -20.54 -18.02
C ARG A 339 0.51 -20.22 -16.79
N LEU A 340 -0.11 -20.00 -15.63
CA LEU A 340 0.57 -19.71 -14.39
C LEU A 340 1.04 -20.95 -13.63
N ARG A 341 0.66 -22.15 -14.04
CA ARG A 341 0.93 -23.39 -13.31
C ARG A 341 2.38 -23.60 -12.95
N PHE A 342 3.29 -23.18 -13.82
CA PHE A 342 4.74 -23.27 -13.64
C PHE A 342 5.40 -21.90 -13.49
N SER A 343 4.65 -20.84 -13.22
CA SER A 343 5.20 -19.52 -12.95
C SER A 343 5.79 -19.48 -11.57
N TRP A 344 7.03 -19.02 -11.46
CA TRP A 344 7.61 -18.72 -10.15
C TRP A 344 6.86 -17.57 -9.47
N LEU A 345 6.48 -16.55 -10.25
CA LEU A 345 5.65 -15.44 -9.82
C LEU A 345 4.47 -15.21 -10.80
N ILE A 346 4.72 -14.61 -11.94
CA ILE A 346 3.72 -14.24 -12.95
C ILE A 346 4.18 -14.50 -14.39
N ASP A 347 5.37 -15.04 -14.59
CA ASP A 347 5.86 -15.31 -15.95
C ASP A 347 5.00 -16.38 -16.64
N THR A 348 4.66 -16.12 -17.88
CA THR A 348 3.87 -17.01 -18.74
C THR A 348 4.62 -17.39 -20.01
N GLY A 349 5.97 -17.29 -19.97
CA GLY A 349 6.87 -17.65 -21.06
C GLY A 349 6.97 -19.16 -21.28
N GLU A 350 7.98 -19.54 -22.05
CA GLU A 350 8.26 -20.95 -22.33
C GLU A 350 8.69 -21.70 -21.06
N ARG A 351 8.31 -22.96 -20.96
CA ARG A 351 8.73 -23.85 -19.88
C ARG A 351 10.20 -24.16 -19.99
N VAL A 352 10.88 -24.11 -18.89
CA VAL A 352 12.30 -24.43 -18.75
C VAL A 352 12.48 -25.27 -17.50
N THR A 353 13.22 -26.36 -17.64
CA THR A 353 13.66 -27.16 -16.49
C THR A 353 14.90 -26.52 -15.90
N VAL A 354 14.83 -26.17 -14.61
CA VAL A 354 15.97 -25.68 -13.86
C VAL A 354 16.45 -26.78 -12.93
N ARG A 355 17.74 -27.10 -13.02
CA ARG A 355 18.45 -28.02 -12.12
C ARG A 355 19.49 -27.23 -11.36
N ALA A 356 19.45 -27.31 -10.05
CA ALA A 356 20.41 -26.65 -9.18
C ALA A 356 20.85 -27.61 -8.07
N ARG A 357 22.16 -27.62 -7.83
CA ARG A 357 22.76 -28.33 -6.70
C ARG A 357 22.77 -27.42 -5.49
N PHE A 358 22.33 -27.93 -4.38
CA PHE A 358 22.38 -27.28 -3.08
C PHE A 358 23.31 -28.04 -2.13
N TYR A 359 24.22 -27.31 -1.52
CA TYR A 359 25.19 -27.86 -0.56
C TYR A 359 24.59 -27.83 0.84
N LYS A 360 24.69 -28.94 1.56
CA LYS A 360 24.24 -29.08 2.93
C LYS A 360 25.20 -28.37 3.89
N PRO A 361 24.70 -27.81 5.01
CA PRO A 361 25.58 -27.20 6.00
C PRO A 361 26.49 -28.23 6.64
N GLU A 362 27.76 -27.87 6.87
CA GLU A 362 28.70 -28.70 7.61
C GLU A 362 28.28 -28.80 9.09
N GLY A 363 28.40 -30.00 9.69
CA GLY A 363 28.22 -30.16 11.15
C GLY A 363 26.97 -30.87 11.61
N GLY A 364 26.17 -31.51 10.74
CA GLY A 364 25.08 -32.44 11.12
C GLY A 364 23.87 -31.81 11.82
N GLY A 365 23.69 -30.49 11.70
CA GLY A 365 22.51 -29.77 12.15
C GLY A 365 21.31 -29.88 11.19
N PRO A 366 20.17 -29.25 11.50
CA PRO A 366 19.02 -29.20 10.62
C PRO A 366 19.37 -28.62 9.25
N ASP A 367 18.96 -29.28 8.17
CA ASP A 367 19.23 -28.82 6.80
C ASP A 367 18.24 -27.71 6.39
N PHE A 368 18.47 -26.49 6.89
CA PHE A 368 17.67 -25.31 6.57
C PHE A 368 17.65 -24.99 5.08
N VAL A 369 18.70 -25.38 4.33
CA VAL A 369 18.77 -25.16 2.88
C VAL A 369 17.72 -26.05 2.21
N LYS A 370 17.70 -27.35 2.56
CA LYS A 370 16.74 -28.32 2.03
C LYS A 370 15.30 -27.96 2.41
N GLU A 371 15.07 -27.65 3.68
CA GLU A 371 13.76 -27.22 4.16
C GLU A 371 13.26 -26.00 3.38
N ARG A 372 14.09 -24.97 3.19
CA ARG A 372 13.73 -23.78 2.45
C ARG A 372 13.44 -24.07 0.98
N VAL A 373 14.26 -24.93 0.34
CA VAL A 373 14.06 -25.33 -1.07
C VAL A 373 12.72 -26.03 -1.25
N LEU A 374 12.41 -26.98 -0.38
CA LEU A 374 11.14 -27.72 -0.44
C LEU A 374 9.92 -26.85 -0.09
N LEU A 375 10.07 -25.94 0.87
CA LEU A 375 8.99 -25.04 1.27
C LEU A 375 8.65 -24.02 0.19
N GLN A 376 9.66 -23.45 -0.47
CA GLN A 376 9.48 -22.37 -1.45
C GLN A 376 9.27 -22.89 -2.88
N GLY A 377 9.85 -24.02 -3.22
CA GLY A 377 9.75 -24.67 -4.53
C GLY A 377 8.84 -25.89 -4.52
N GLN A 378 7.62 -25.80 -4.00
CA GLN A 378 6.74 -26.92 -3.66
C GLN A 378 6.44 -27.88 -4.81
N TRP A 379 6.48 -27.45 -6.07
CA TRP A 379 6.19 -28.30 -7.24
C TRP A 379 7.44 -28.89 -7.92
N GLY A 380 8.64 -28.60 -7.39
CA GLY A 380 9.87 -29.23 -7.81
C GLY A 380 10.15 -30.52 -7.02
N ARG A 381 11.22 -31.20 -7.37
CA ARG A 381 11.62 -32.46 -6.76
C ARG A 381 13.12 -32.54 -6.50
N ILE A 382 13.51 -33.32 -5.51
CA ILE A 382 14.91 -33.73 -5.35
C ILE A 382 15.16 -34.87 -6.33
N ALA A 383 16.07 -34.66 -7.29
CA ALA A 383 16.44 -35.61 -8.30
C ALA A 383 17.58 -36.53 -7.86
N GLU A 384 18.55 -35.98 -7.14
CA GLU A 384 19.76 -36.68 -6.65
C GLU A 384 20.07 -36.14 -5.25
N GLU A 385 20.54 -36.99 -4.37
CA GLU A 385 20.95 -36.62 -3.01
C GLU A 385 22.11 -37.46 -2.53
N ASP A 386 23.13 -36.84 -1.93
CA ASP A 386 24.24 -37.45 -1.23
C ASP A 386 24.45 -36.84 0.17
N ASP A 387 25.54 -37.23 0.86
CA ASP A 387 25.79 -36.75 2.22
C ASP A 387 26.09 -35.24 2.28
N GLY A 388 26.63 -34.66 1.24
CA GLY A 388 27.08 -33.25 1.20
C GLY A 388 26.21 -32.31 0.37
N SER A 389 25.35 -32.86 -0.50
CA SER A 389 24.55 -32.05 -1.42
C SER A 389 23.28 -32.76 -1.87
N PHE A 390 22.38 -31.98 -2.51
CA PHE A 390 21.25 -32.53 -3.27
C PHE A 390 21.03 -31.72 -4.54
N VAL A 391 20.53 -32.37 -5.59
CA VAL A 391 20.12 -31.73 -6.83
C VAL A 391 18.61 -31.58 -6.81
N TYR A 392 18.17 -30.34 -6.92
CA TYR A 392 16.77 -29.97 -7.01
C TYR A 392 16.41 -29.64 -8.46
N GLU A 393 15.31 -30.19 -8.92
CA GLU A 393 14.79 -30.01 -10.26
C GLU A 393 13.39 -29.44 -10.23
N ILE A 394 13.17 -28.37 -11.00
CA ILE A 394 11.89 -27.69 -11.09
C ILE A 394 11.62 -27.19 -12.50
N GLU A 395 10.37 -27.34 -12.97
CA GLU A 395 9.91 -26.70 -14.21
C GLU A 395 9.38 -25.30 -13.89
N VAL A 396 9.82 -24.29 -14.63
CA VAL A 396 9.36 -22.91 -14.48
C VAL A 396 9.12 -22.26 -15.84
N ASN A 397 8.24 -21.25 -15.85
CA ASN A 397 8.03 -20.40 -17.01
C ASN A 397 9.13 -19.33 -17.06
N GLY A 398 10.16 -19.58 -17.86
CA GLY A 398 11.34 -18.72 -17.93
C GLY A 398 12.23 -18.75 -16.68
N THR A 399 13.40 -18.17 -16.78
CA THR A 399 14.41 -18.22 -15.71
C THR A 399 14.54 -16.92 -14.92
N THR A 400 13.92 -15.83 -15.42
CA THR A 400 14.11 -14.47 -14.87
C THR A 400 13.58 -14.33 -13.44
N GLU A 401 12.47 -14.99 -13.13
CA GLU A 401 11.82 -14.86 -11.82
C GLU A 401 12.42 -15.78 -10.76
N ILE A 402 12.89 -16.97 -11.13
CA ILE A 402 13.52 -17.90 -10.20
C ILE A 402 14.99 -17.54 -9.89
N LYS A 403 15.67 -16.85 -10.81
CA LYS A 403 17.08 -16.46 -10.65
C LYS A 403 17.39 -15.72 -9.34
N PRO A 404 16.63 -14.68 -8.92
CA PRO A 404 16.86 -14.01 -7.64
C PRO A 404 16.72 -14.94 -6.43
N TRP A 405 15.81 -15.93 -6.49
CA TRP A 405 15.68 -16.92 -5.45
C TRP A 405 16.90 -17.83 -5.36
N LEU A 406 17.40 -18.35 -6.47
CA LEU A 406 18.63 -19.15 -6.52
C LEU A 406 19.83 -18.36 -5.98
N ARG A 407 19.95 -17.08 -6.36
CA ARG A 407 21.00 -16.18 -5.85
C ARG A 407 20.96 -16.00 -4.32
N SER A 408 19.79 -16.05 -3.73
CA SER A 408 19.62 -15.83 -2.29
C SER A 408 20.23 -16.93 -1.41
N PHE A 409 20.66 -18.05 -2.00
CA PHE A 409 21.40 -19.11 -1.33
C PHE A 409 22.92 -18.91 -1.34
N GLY A 410 23.41 -17.92 -2.08
CA GLY A 410 24.84 -17.61 -2.14
C GLY A 410 25.69 -18.79 -2.59
N SER A 411 26.72 -19.10 -1.81
CA SER A 411 27.63 -20.23 -2.08
C SER A 411 27.01 -21.61 -1.88
N SER A 412 25.83 -21.68 -1.27
CA SER A 412 25.12 -22.96 -1.06
C SER A 412 24.33 -23.42 -2.29
N CYS A 413 24.35 -22.66 -3.41
CA CYS A 413 23.61 -23.03 -4.61
C CYS A 413 24.49 -22.94 -5.86
N GLU A 414 24.52 -24.03 -6.63
CA GLU A 414 25.13 -24.10 -7.96
C GLU A 414 24.05 -24.40 -9.01
N VAL A 415 23.84 -23.49 -9.95
CA VAL A 415 22.96 -23.78 -11.09
C VAL A 415 23.65 -24.72 -12.06
N LEU A 416 23.02 -25.84 -12.37
CA LEU A 416 23.51 -26.85 -13.33
C LEU A 416 22.92 -26.60 -14.73
N GLU A 417 21.60 -26.44 -14.79
CA GLU A 417 20.82 -26.25 -16.00
C GLU A 417 19.73 -25.16 -15.82
N PRO A 418 19.36 -24.42 -16.86
CA PRO A 418 19.90 -24.46 -18.22
C PRO A 418 21.22 -23.65 -18.33
N ASP A 419 21.99 -23.95 -19.36
CA ASP A 419 23.31 -23.34 -19.61
C ASP A 419 23.31 -21.81 -19.64
N HIS A 420 22.26 -21.19 -20.18
CA HIS A 420 22.20 -19.74 -20.21
C HIS A 420 22.08 -19.14 -18.81
N LEU A 421 21.24 -19.73 -17.93
CA LEU A 421 21.08 -19.30 -16.54
C LEU A 421 22.38 -19.52 -15.76
N ARG A 422 23.03 -20.70 -15.96
CA ARG A 422 24.31 -21.01 -15.35
C ARG A 422 25.37 -19.96 -15.72
N ARG A 423 25.48 -19.62 -17.02
CA ARG A 423 26.41 -18.60 -17.49
C ARG A 423 26.14 -17.22 -16.90
N GLU A 424 24.90 -16.82 -16.87
CA GLU A 424 24.51 -15.53 -16.24
C GLU A 424 24.89 -15.48 -14.75
N MET A 425 24.67 -16.56 -14.01
CA MET A 425 25.05 -16.64 -12.60
C MET A 425 26.57 -16.55 -12.43
N ILE A 426 27.32 -17.25 -13.27
CA ILE A 426 28.78 -17.21 -13.25
C ILE A 426 29.31 -15.78 -13.51
N GLU A 427 28.76 -15.08 -14.49
CA GLU A 427 29.19 -13.71 -14.80
C GLU A 427 28.87 -12.74 -13.62
N GLU A 428 27.71 -12.87 -13.01
CA GLU A 428 27.36 -12.06 -11.83
C GLU A 428 28.28 -12.34 -10.64
N TRP A 429 28.62 -13.61 -10.37
CA TRP A 429 29.54 -13.97 -9.28
C TRP A 429 30.98 -13.50 -9.55
N LYS A 430 31.42 -13.53 -10.81
CA LYS A 430 32.72 -12.94 -11.19
C LYS A 430 32.74 -11.43 -10.99
N GLU A 431 31.67 -10.72 -11.37
CA GLU A 431 31.55 -9.28 -11.13
C GLU A 431 31.61 -8.97 -9.64
N ILE A 432 30.85 -9.70 -8.81
CA ILE A 432 30.86 -9.54 -7.35
C ILE A 432 32.27 -9.82 -6.80
N ARG A 433 32.91 -10.89 -7.22
CA ARG A 433 34.29 -11.22 -6.80
C ARG A 433 35.23 -10.06 -7.10
N GLY A 434 35.15 -9.46 -8.30
CA GLY A 434 35.95 -8.31 -8.69
C GLY A 434 35.80 -7.10 -7.75
N TYR A 435 34.62 -6.92 -7.12
CA TYR A 435 34.45 -5.84 -6.14
C TYR A 435 35.15 -6.08 -4.82
N TYR A 436 35.42 -7.34 -4.47
CA TYR A 436 36.11 -7.75 -3.22
C TYR A 436 37.53 -8.19 -3.43
N GLU A 437 38.07 -8.19 -4.66
CA GLU A 437 39.50 -8.42 -4.88
C GLU A 437 40.26 -7.25 -4.26
N PRO A 438 41.27 -7.53 -3.39
CA PRO A 438 42.00 -6.46 -2.75
C PRO A 438 42.68 -5.59 -3.82
N VAL A 439 42.44 -4.27 -3.73
CA VAL A 439 43.24 -3.30 -4.45
C VAL A 439 44.69 -3.61 -4.01
N ARG A 440 45.53 -4.13 -4.89
CA ARG A 440 46.95 -4.26 -4.62
C ARG A 440 47.45 -2.85 -4.36
N GLU A 441 47.66 -2.50 -3.10
CA GLU A 441 48.43 -1.33 -2.78
C GLU A 441 49.79 -1.57 -3.44
N ASN A 442 50.06 -0.77 -4.45
CA ASN A 442 51.40 -0.69 -5.01
C ASN A 442 52.29 -0.09 -3.93
N LEU A 443 52.90 -0.98 -3.12
CA LEU A 443 54.04 -0.68 -2.28
C LEU A 443 55.28 -0.51 -3.14
#